data_5f8739c8ae6273aeaa3fe196814dbb34
#
_entry.id   5f8739c8ae6273aeaa3fe196814dbb34
#
_cell.length_a   1.000
_cell.length_b   1.000
_cell.length_c   1.000
_cell.angle_alpha   90.00
_cell.angle_beta   90.00
_cell.angle_gamma   90.00
#
_symmetry.space_group_name_H-M   'P 1'
#
loop_
_entity.id
_entity.type
_entity.pdbx_description
1 polymer ?
#
loop_
_entity_poly.entity_id
_entity_poly.type
_entity_poly.pdbx_seq_one_letter_code
_entity_poly.pdbx_strand_id
1 'polypeptide(L)'
;MAPRPGRETVGGQSTVAEPPPWERAHRPRPTWGLVEGDAIAPGRTVLRRIGGGKRFEVFLVWDEHRLAVLVAKVLRPDHAEDPAAMRDLVREGGLLERIAHPVVVRGFGVAADGPFPHLVLEHLEGPTLQALLDRHGPIGLEQLLPLGMHTASALHYLAREGVVHLDVKPDNLVMGAPPRLIDFSVSRALASAARLRKPVGTDAYMAPEQCDRSRGALGPAADVFGLGATLYRALTGERAFPRPEGARSSADLAVRFPQLSREPAPLPRRTPAAVAELVTAMLAREPGDRPTAAQVVAALEPVVAELPRRFVLGRRGWRPQR
;
A
#
# COMPACT_ATOMS: atom_id res chain seq x y z
N MET A 1 -58.74 12.06 56.93
CA MET A 1 -57.67 11.11 56.54
C MET A 1 -57.58 11.11 55.02
N ALA A 2 -56.64 11.92 54.46
CA ALA A 2 -56.51 12.17 53.04
C ALA A 2 -55.44 11.21 52.45
N PRO A 3 -55.61 10.70 51.19
CA PRO A 3 -54.62 9.82 50.60
C PRO A 3 -53.44 10.61 49.99
N ARG A 4 -52.25 10.03 50.08
CA ARG A 4 -51.00 10.54 49.54
C ARG A 4 -50.94 10.32 48.02
N PRO A 5 -50.31 11.23 47.22
CA PRO A 5 -50.13 11.07 45.79
C PRO A 5 -48.94 10.15 45.49
N GLY A 6 -49.09 9.36 44.41
CA GLY A 6 -48.11 8.43 43.90
C GLY A 6 -46.89 9.11 43.27
N ARG A 7 -45.71 8.46 43.40
CA ARG A 7 -44.45 8.81 42.72
C ARG A 7 -44.49 8.31 41.30
N GLU A 8 -44.48 9.23 40.35
CA GLU A 8 -44.15 8.94 38.95
C GLU A 8 -42.63 8.71 38.82
N THR A 9 -42.24 7.53 38.38
CA THR A 9 -40.89 7.22 37.95
C THR A 9 -40.67 7.68 36.53
N VAL A 10 -40.00 8.82 36.36
CA VAL A 10 -39.51 9.26 35.03
C VAL A 10 -38.31 8.43 34.66
N GLY A 11 -38.49 7.50 33.74
CA GLY A 11 -37.38 6.76 33.11
C GLY A 11 -36.62 7.66 32.12
N GLY A 12 -35.55 8.31 32.58
CA GLY A 12 -34.63 9.03 31.72
C GLY A 12 -33.75 8.03 30.96
N GLN A 13 -34.02 7.83 29.66
CA GLN A 13 -33.07 7.24 28.76
C GLN A 13 -31.90 8.22 28.58
N SER A 14 -30.76 7.91 29.20
CA SER A 14 -29.51 8.63 28.99
C SER A 14 -29.00 8.31 27.58
N THR A 15 -29.33 9.15 26.63
CA THR A 15 -28.65 9.15 25.32
C THR A 15 -27.23 9.64 25.54
N VAL A 16 -26.29 8.69 25.60
CA VAL A 16 -24.85 9.01 25.56
C VAL A 16 -24.60 9.66 24.21
N ALA A 17 -24.33 10.96 24.21
CA ALA A 17 -24.02 11.70 22.99
C ALA A 17 -22.77 11.10 22.34
N GLU A 18 -22.83 10.87 21.03
CA GLU A 18 -21.63 10.42 20.29
C GLU A 18 -20.49 11.44 20.45
N PRO A 19 -19.27 10.96 20.75
CA PRO A 19 -18.12 11.85 20.95
C PRO A 19 -17.81 12.61 19.65
N PRO A 20 -17.35 13.86 19.75
CA PRO A 20 -17.01 14.69 18.60
C PRO A 20 -15.93 14.05 17.71
N PRO A 21 -15.88 14.36 16.39
CA PRO A 21 -14.98 13.71 15.44
C PRO A 21 -13.49 13.74 15.83
N TRP A 22 -13.05 14.77 16.54
CA TRP A 22 -11.67 14.91 16.99
C TRP A 22 -11.32 13.99 18.17
N GLU A 23 -12.25 13.66 19.06
CA GLU A 23 -12.07 12.67 20.12
C GLU A 23 -11.98 11.24 19.54
N ARG A 24 -12.73 10.96 18.45
CA ARG A 24 -12.65 9.68 17.73
C ARG A 24 -11.29 9.46 17.08
N ALA A 25 -10.62 10.53 16.63
CA ALA A 25 -9.31 10.47 15.99
C ALA A 25 -8.16 10.11 16.95
N HIS A 26 -8.32 10.32 18.26
CA HIS A 26 -7.29 10.12 19.28
C HIS A 26 -7.48 8.85 20.14
N ARG A 27 -8.58 8.12 19.99
CA ARG A 27 -8.74 6.85 20.73
C ARG A 27 -7.77 5.81 20.17
N PRO A 28 -7.04 5.09 21.06
CA PRO A 28 -6.24 3.95 20.63
C PRO A 28 -7.15 2.93 19.95
N ARG A 29 -6.72 2.45 18.79
CA ARG A 29 -7.51 1.46 18.04
C ARG A 29 -7.58 0.16 18.80
N PRO A 30 -8.72 -0.54 18.79
CA PRO A 30 -8.81 -1.88 19.34
C PRO A 30 -7.70 -2.79 18.80
N THR A 31 -7.10 -3.57 19.67
CA THR A 31 -6.05 -4.54 19.34
C THR A 31 -6.36 -5.86 20.01
N TRP A 32 -5.95 -6.95 19.40
CA TRP A 32 -6.08 -8.29 19.99
C TRP A 32 -5.15 -8.49 21.20
N GLY A 33 -4.12 -7.65 21.35
CA GLY A 33 -3.14 -7.81 22.40
C GLY A 33 -2.26 -9.05 22.26
N LEU A 34 -2.21 -9.64 21.07
CA LEU A 34 -1.42 -10.85 20.81
C LEU A 34 0.07 -10.60 21.06
N VAL A 35 0.69 -11.53 21.79
CA VAL A 35 2.11 -11.52 22.15
C VAL A 35 2.81 -12.77 21.59
N GLU A 36 4.13 -12.82 21.72
CA GLU A 36 4.92 -14.00 21.34
C GLU A 36 4.42 -15.26 22.05
N GLY A 37 4.25 -16.34 21.29
CA GLY A 37 3.74 -17.61 21.76
C GLY A 37 2.22 -17.80 21.61
N ASP A 38 1.45 -16.76 21.36
CA ASP A 38 0.01 -16.88 21.15
C ASP A 38 -0.31 -17.59 19.84
N ALA A 39 -1.26 -18.53 19.87
CA ALA A 39 -1.76 -19.21 18.68
C ALA A 39 -2.88 -18.37 18.02
N ILE A 40 -2.73 -18.04 16.74
CA ILE A 40 -3.78 -17.37 15.94
C ILE A 40 -4.62 -18.33 15.12
N ALA A 41 -4.13 -19.53 14.90
CA ALA A 41 -4.80 -20.66 14.26
C ALA A 41 -4.07 -21.95 14.63
N PRO A 42 -4.67 -23.14 14.43
CA PRO A 42 -3.96 -24.41 14.61
C PRO A 42 -2.66 -24.43 13.78
N GLY A 43 -1.53 -24.73 14.44
CA GLY A 43 -0.21 -24.75 13.81
C GLY A 43 0.33 -23.39 13.37
N ARG A 44 -0.20 -22.27 13.92
CA ARG A 44 0.29 -20.93 13.58
C ARG A 44 0.43 -20.06 14.82
N THR A 45 1.68 -19.78 15.20
CA THR A 45 2.05 -19.10 16.45
C THR A 45 2.68 -17.74 16.17
N VAL A 46 2.30 -16.72 16.93
CA VAL A 46 2.86 -15.38 16.87
C VAL A 46 4.32 -15.39 17.33
N LEU A 47 5.20 -14.83 16.52
CA LEU A 47 6.60 -14.53 16.90
C LEU A 47 6.74 -13.10 17.38
N ARG A 48 6.20 -12.15 16.65
CA ARG A 48 6.15 -10.73 17.05
C ARG A 48 5.22 -9.93 16.16
N ARG A 49 4.74 -8.80 16.67
CA ARG A 49 4.05 -7.80 15.88
C ARG A 49 5.06 -6.97 15.08
N ILE A 50 4.80 -6.78 13.77
CA ILE A 50 5.68 -6.02 12.87
C ILE A 50 5.06 -4.74 12.33
N GLY A 51 3.74 -4.54 12.53
CA GLY A 51 3.08 -3.35 12.04
C GLY A 51 1.56 -3.40 12.17
N GLY A 52 0.93 -2.61 11.34
CA GLY A 52 -0.53 -2.57 11.21
C GLY A 52 -1.03 -1.21 10.76
N GLY A 53 -2.29 -1.18 10.35
CA GLY A 53 -2.98 0.00 9.87
C GLY A 53 -4.34 0.20 10.55
N LYS A 54 -5.25 0.85 9.82
CA LYS A 54 -6.61 1.11 10.31
C LYS A 54 -7.41 -0.17 10.53
N ARG A 55 -7.28 -1.14 9.64
CA ARG A 55 -8.12 -2.35 9.58
C ARG A 55 -7.40 -3.62 10.02
N PHE A 56 -6.07 -3.62 10.01
CA PHE A 56 -5.25 -4.81 10.23
C PHE A 56 -4.17 -4.59 11.27
N GLU A 57 -3.80 -5.66 11.94
CA GLU A 57 -2.54 -5.85 12.65
C GLU A 57 -1.69 -6.83 11.85
N VAL A 58 -0.39 -6.64 11.83
CA VAL A 58 0.53 -7.48 11.04
C VAL A 58 1.54 -8.12 11.98
N PHE A 59 1.61 -9.44 11.92
CA PHE A 59 2.47 -10.26 12.78
C PHE A 59 3.40 -11.12 11.94
N LEU A 60 4.63 -11.32 12.41
CA LEU A 60 5.40 -12.49 12.05
C LEU A 60 4.85 -13.69 12.83
N VAL A 61 4.71 -14.81 12.13
CA VAL A 61 4.19 -16.04 12.70
C VAL A 61 5.06 -17.20 12.26
N TRP A 62 5.18 -18.21 13.12
CA TRP A 62 5.68 -19.54 12.77
C TRP A 62 4.51 -20.37 12.24
N ASP A 63 4.66 -20.95 11.05
CA ASP A 63 3.69 -21.85 10.44
C ASP A 63 4.26 -23.27 10.46
N GLU A 64 3.66 -24.14 11.28
CA GLU A 64 4.12 -25.54 11.48
C GLU A 64 3.94 -26.39 10.23
N HIS A 65 2.90 -26.09 9.43
CA HIS A 65 2.64 -26.87 8.22
C HIS A 65 3.73 -26.66 7.17
N ARG A 66 4.27 -25.43 7.09
CA ARG A 66 5.33 -25.06 6.14
C ARG A 66 6.72 -25.06 6.73
N LEU A 67 6.83 -25.22 8.06
CA LEU A 67 8.08 -25.07 8.82
C LEU A 67 8.80 -23.76 8.47
N ALA A 68 8.06 -22.66 8.43
CA ALA A 68 8.55 -21.38 7.93
C ALA A 68 7.98 -20.20 8.72
N VAL A 69 8.77 -19.12 8.73
CA VAL A 69 8.30 -17.80 9.21
C VAL A 69 7.48 -17.17 8.10
N LEU A 70 6.25 -16.78 8.41
CA LEU A 70 5.31 -16.12 7.51
C LEU A 70 4.81 -14.81 8.12
N VAL A 71 4.03 -14.07 7.34
CA VAL A 71 3.33 -12.86 7.78
C VAL A 71 1.83 -13.17 7.87
N ALA A 72 1.23 -12.88 9.01
CA ALA A 72 -0.22 -12.89 9.21
C ALA A 72 -0.74 -11.44 9.25
N LYS A 73 -1.60 -11.09 8.28
CA LYS A 73 -2.32 -9.82 8.22
C LYS A 73 -3.70 -10.04 8.82
N VAL A 74 -3.84 -9.73 10.12
CA VAL A 74 -5.00 -10.06 10.95
C VAL A 74 -5.97 -8.88 10.98
N LEU A 75 -7.27 -9.12 10.75
CA LEU A 75 -8.29 -8.09 10.94
C LEU A 75 -8.32 -7.66 12.42
N ARG A 76 -8.43 -6.35 12.66
CA ARG A 76 -8.58 -5.83 14.04
C ARG A 76 -9.91 -6.25 14.65
N PRO A 77 -10.03 -6.27 15.99
CA PRO A 77 -11.26 -6.67 16.67
C PRO A 77 -12.51 -5.96 16.18
N ASP A 78 -12.42 -4.64 15.96
CA ASP A 78 -13.52 -3.78 15.48
C ASP A 78 -13.89 -4.01 14.01
N HIS A 79 -13.13 -4.82 13.28
CA HIS A 79 -13.35 -5.19 11.89
C HIS A 79 -13.56 -6.70 11.66
N ALA A 80 -13.30 -7.53 12.67
CA ALA A 80 -13.38 -8.99 12.52
C ALA A 80 -14.81 -9.48 12.24
N GLU A 81 -15.82 -8.79 12.77
CA GLU A 81 -17.24 -9.09 12.56
C GLU A 81 -17.86 -8.29 11.40
N ASP A 82 -17.12 -7.36 10.77
CA ASP A 82 -17.61 -6.58 9.63
C ASP A 82 -17.60 -7.45 8.34
N PRO A 83 -18.79 -7.77 7.78
CA PRO A 83 -18.86 -8.57 6.56
C PRO A 83 -18.15 -7.93 5.36
N ALA A 84 -18.04 -6.60 5.33
CA ALA A 84 -17.32 -5.89 4.26
C ALA A 84 -15.81 -6.08 4.40
N ALA A 85 -15.28 -5.99 5.64
CA ALA A 85 -13.87 -6.24 5.92
C ALA A 85 -13.47 -7.68 5.61
N MET A 86 -14.34 -8.64 5.98
CA MET A 86 -14.14 -10.05 5.66
C MET A 86 -14.13 -10.31 4.15
N ARG A 87 -15.10 -9.77 3.41
CA ARG A 87 -15.11 -9.88 1.94
C ARG A 87 -13.85 -9.28 1.31
N ASP A 88 -13.35 -8.17 1.83
CA ASP A 88 -12.12 -7.54 1.35
C ASP A 88 -10.90 -8.44 1.63
N LEU A 89 -10.82 -9.08 2.80
CA LEU A 89 -9.75 -10.02 3.16
C LEU A 89 -9.75 -11.24 2.24
N VAL A 90 -10.91 -11.88 2.06
CA VAL A 90 -11.07 -13.05 1.18
C VAL A 90 -10.75 -12.70 -0.27
N ARG A 91 -11.17 -11.52 -0.74
CA ARG A 91 -10.84 -11.04 -2.09
C ARG A 91 -9.34 -10.84 -2.27
N GLU A 92 -8.66 -10.21 -1.31
CA GLU A 92 -7.19 -10.01 -1.36
C GLU A 92 -6.48 -11.36 -1.43
N GLY A 93 -6.86 -12.32 -0.59
CA GLY A 93 -6.29 -13.66 -0.59
C GLY A 93 -6.50 -14.41 -1.89
N GLY A 94 -7.74 -14.48 -2.38
CA GLY A 94 -8.05 -15.14 -3.66
C GLY A 94 -7.40 -14.47 -4.87
N LEU A 95 -7.09 -13.17 -4.79
CA LEU A 95 -6.30 -12.48 -5.80
C LEU A 95 -4.84 -12.97 -5.77
N LEU A 96 -4.23 -12.98 -4.59
CA LEU A 96 -2.81 -13.34 -4.41
C LEU A 96 -2.53 -14.84 -4.67
N GLU A 97 -3.53 -15.71 -4.52
CA GLU A 97 -3.41 -17.13 -4.90
C GLU A 97 -3.26 -17.33 -6.42
N ARG A 98 -3.83 -16.43 -7.24
CA ARG A 98 -3.79 -16.51 -8.71
C ARG A 98 -2.60 -15.77 -9.32
N ILE A 99 -2.02 -14.80 -8.60
CA ILE A 99 -0.91 -13.99 -9.09
C ILE A 99 0.40 -14.69 -8.80
N ALA A 100 1.20 -14.92 -9.86
CA ALA A 100 2.51 -15.52 -9.78
C ALA A 100 3.54 -14.67 -10.54
N HIS A 101 4.13 -13.68 -9.84
CA HIS A 101 5.17 -12.81 -10.40
C HIS A 101 6.28 -12.58 -9.36
N PRO A 102 7.58 -12.63 -9.75
CA PRO A 102 8.69 -12.53 -8.79
C PRO A 102 8.76 -11.22 -8.02
N VAL A 103 8.11 -10.16 -8.49
CA VAL A 103 8.06 -8.85 -7.81
C VAL A 103 6.77 -8.67 -6.98
N VAL A 104 5.83 -9.61 -7.01
CA VAL A 104 4.61 -9.55 -6.21
C VAL A 104 4.75 -10.46 -4.98
N VAL A 105 4.27 -9.98 -3.83
CA VAL A 105 4.21 -10.79 -2.59
C VAL A 105 3.35 -12.03 -2.80
N ARG A 106 3.79 -13.19 -2.29
CA ARG A 106 3.01 -14.43 -2.34
C ARG A 106 1.98 -14.49 -1.24
N GLY A 107 0.75 -14.86 -1.59
CA GLY A 107 -0.28 -15.28 -0.64
C GLY A 107 -0.26 -16.80 -0.43
N PHE A 108 -0.56 -17.22 0.80
CA PHE A 108 -0.65 -18.64 1.19
C PHE A 108 -2.03 -19.01 1.71
N GLY A 109 -3.03 -18.20 1.39
CA GLY A 109 -4.42 -18.44 1.74
C GLY A 109 -4.94 -17.54 2.85
N VAL A 110 -6.24 -17.67 3.09
CA VAL A 110 -6.99 -16.92 4.10
C VAL A 110 -7.53 -17.87 5.14
N ALA A 111 -7.32 -17.57 6.41
CA ALA A 111 -8.05 -18.17 7.52
C ALA A 111 -9.21 -17.19 7.86
N ALA A 112 -10.39 -17.47 7.30
CA ALA A 112 -11.59 -16.64 7.51
C ALA A 112 -12.35 -17.05 8.74
N ASP A 113 -12.28 -18.34 9.10
CA ASP A 113 -12.97 -18.93 10.24
C ASP A 113 -12.12 -18.82 11.51
N GLY A 114 -12.76 -18.67 12.65
CA GLY A 114 -12.09 -18.58 13.94
C GLY A 114 -11.96 -17.13 14.47
N PRO A 115 -11.35 -16.97 15.66
CA PRO A 115 -11.34 -15.71 16.39
C PRO A 115 -10.46 -14.62 15.76
N PHE A 116 -9.47 -15.01 14.95
CA PHE A 116 -8.49 -14.10 14.35
C PHE A 116 -8.49 -14.23 12.83
N PRO A 117 -9.46 -13.66 12.10
CA PRO A 117 -9.48 -13.73 10.64
C PRO A 117 -8.24 -13.06 10.05
N HIS A 118 -7.47 -13.79 9.21
CA HIS A 118 -6.23 -13.29 8.68
C HIS A 118 -5.86 -13.84 7.29
N LEU A 119 -5.09 -13.05 6.56
CA LEU A 119 -4.42 -13.44 5.33
C LEU A 119 -2.98 -13.86 5.66
N VAL A 120 -2.52 -14.95 5.08
CA VAL A 120 -1.16 -15.46 5.23
C VAL A 120 -0.34 -15.09 4.00
N LEU A 121 0.79 -14.45 4.26
CA LEU A 121 1.71 -13.95 3.24
C LEU A 121 3.13 -14.46 3.48
N GLU A 122 3.94 -14.47 2.42
CA GLU A 122 5.38 -14.69 2.60
C GLU A 122 6.01 -13.61 3.48
N HIS A 123 7.01 -14.00 4.25
CA HIS A 123 7.88 -13.05 4.95
C HIS A 123 8.92 -12.51 3.97
N LEU A 124 9.00 -11.20 3.88
CA LEU A 124 9.97 -10.48 3.06
C LEU A 124 11.00 -9.81 3.97
N GLU A 125 12.27 -10.11 3.76
CA GLU A 125 13.35 -9.43 4.44
C GLU A 125 13.67 -8.10 3.76
N GLY A 126 13.93 -7.09 4.57
CA GLY A 126 14.26 -5.76 4.11
C GLY A 126 13.27 -4.68 4.53
N PRO A 127 13.68 -3.42 4.46
CA PRO A 127 12.83 -2.27 4.75
C PRO A 127 11.90 -1.96 3.57
N THR A 128 10.79 -1.28 3.84
CA THR A 128 10.04 -0.62 2.77
C THR A 128 10.86 0.53 2.19
N LEU A 129 10.56 0.93 0.94
CA LEU A 129 11.16 2.11 0.34
C LEU A 129 10.88 3.36 1.19
N GLN A 130 9.69 3.48 1.80
CA GLN A 130 9.38 4.59 2.71
C GLN A 130 10.33 4.61 3.92
N ALA A 131 10.56 3.47 4.57
CA ALA A 131 11.47 3.38 5.70
C ALA A 131 12.94 3.74 5.32
N LEU A 132 13.36 3.40 4.09
CA LEU A 132 14.67 3.83 3.58
C LEU A 132 14.73 5.34 3.36
N LEU A 133 13.70 5.91 2.73
CA LEU A 133 13.61 7.35 2.48
C LEU A 133 13.58 8.16 3.78
N ASP A 134 12.87 7.69 4.80
CA ASP A 134 12.79 8.35 6.11
C ASP A 134 14.13 8.31 6.85
N ARG A 135 14.89 7.22 6.68
CA ARG A 135 16.18 7.03 7.38
C ARG A 135 17.37 7.66 6.65
N HIS A 136 17.38 7.60 5.32
CA HIS A 136 18.56 7.91 4.51
C HIS A 136 18.34 9.01 3.47
N GLY A 137 17.10 9.50 3.32
CA GLY A 137 16.73 10.44 2.25
C GLY A 137 16.63 9.79 0.87
N PRO A 138 16.75 10.58 -0.22
CA PRO A 138 16.64 10.11 -1.59
C PRO A 138 17.63 9.00 -1.93
N ILE A 139 17.23 8.08 -2.82
CA ILE A 139 18.08 6.97 -3.28
C ILE A 139 18.80 7.31 -4.60
N GLY A 140 19.93 6.67 -4.84
CA GLY A 140 20.68 6.81 -6.09
C GLY A 140 20.03 6.12 -7.29
N LEU A 141 20.46 6.48 -8.50
CA LEU A 141 19.94 5.91 -9.74
C LEU A 141 20.17 4.39 -9.83
N GLU A 142 21.26 3.89 -9.28
CA GLU A 142 21.57 2.45 -9.26
C GLU A 142 20.51 1.63 -8.51
N GLN A 143 19.82 2.23 -7.56
CA GLN A 143 18.70 1.60 -6.83
C GLN A 143 17.35 1.92 -7.45
N LEU A 144 17.18 3.17 -7.92
CA LEU A 144 15.92 3.66 -8.46
C LEU A 144 15.53 2.98 -9.77
N LEU A 145 16.48 2.86 -10.72
CA LEU A 145 16.17 2.35 -12.06
C LEU A 145 15.75 0.87 -12.04
N PRO A 146 16.48 -0.05 -11.35
CA PRO A 146 15.98 -1.42 -11.17
C PRO A 146 14.65 -1.48 -10.43
N LEU A 147 14.44 -0.65 -9.40
CA LEU A 147 13.16 -0.58 -8.68
C LEU A 147 12.02 -0.22 -9.65
N GLY A 148 12.20 0.84 -10.46
CA GLY A 148 11.23 1.29 -11.45
C GLY A 148 10.92 0.20 -12.48
N MET A 149 11.95 -0.40 -13.05
CA MET A 149 11.83 -1.45 -14.08
C MET A 149 11.11 -2.69 -13.54
N HIS A 150 11.52 -3.20 -12.37
CA HIS A 150 10.90 -4.39 -11.78
C HIS A 150 9.45 -4.12 -11.37
N THR A 151 9.17 -2.96 -10.79
CA THR A 151 7.79 -2.61 -10.41
C THR A 151 6.91 -2.45 -11.66
N ALA A 152 7.39 -1.78 -12.71
CA ALA A 152 6.67 -1.67 -13.98
C ALA A 152 6.41 -3.04 -14.61
N SER A 153 7.37 -3.99 -14.54
CA SER A 153 7.17 -5.38 -14.98
C SER A 153 6.03 -6.06 -14.22
N ALA A 154 5.95 -5.90 -12.89
CA ALA A 154 4.84 -6.41 -12.09
C ALA A 154 3.51 -5.77 -12.50
N LEU A 155 3.46 -4.45 -12.70
CA LEU A 155 2.25 -3.74 -13.13
C LEU A 155 1.79 -4.17 -14.52
N HIS A 156 2.73 -4.43 -15.45
CA HIS A 156 2.40 -5.00 -16.76
C HIS A 156 1.75 -6.39 -16.62
N TYR A 157 2.35 -7.26 -15.80
CA TYR A 157 1.78 -8.58 -15.53
C TYR A 157 0.38 -8.48 -14.91
N LEU A 158 0.19 -7.64 -13.88
CA LEU A 158 -1.12 -7.43 -13.24
C LEU A 158 -2.17 -6.97 -14.26
N ALA A 159 -1.82 -6.02 -15.14
CA ALA A 159 -2.72 -5.54 -16.18
C ALA A 159 -3.15 -6.67 -17.15
N ARG A 160 -2.23 -7.58 -17.49
CA ARG A 160 -2.52 -8.76 -18.32
C ARG A 160 -3.43 -9.77 -17.61
N GLU A 161 -3.31 -9.91 -16.31
CA GLU A 161 -4.22 -10.69 -15.45
C GLU A 161 -5.55 -9.98 -15.18
N GLY A 162 -5.77 -8.80 -15.80
CA GLY A 162 -6.99 -8.02 -15.62
C GLY A 162 -7.12 -7.38 -14.24
N VAL A 163 -6.00 -7.05 -13.58
CA VAL A 163 -5.93 -6.52 -12.22
C VAL A 163 -5.25 -5.16 -12.20
N VAL A 164 -5.72 -4.26 -11.34
CA VAL A 164 -5.06 -2.99 -10.99
C VAL A 164 -4.79 -2.94 -9.49
N HIS A 165 -3.62 -2.41 -9.12
CA HIS A 165 -3.16 -2.33 -7.74
C HIS A 165 -3.81 -1.17 -6.97
N LEU A 166 -3.86 0.02 -7.57
CA LEU A 166 -4.49 1.26 -7.09
C LEU A 166 -3.85 1.92 -5.85
N ASP A 167 -2.75 1.39 -5.31
CA ASP A 167 -2.03 1.98 -4.17
C ASP A 167 -0.52 1.76 -4.28
N VAL A 168 0.04 1.98 -5.48
CA VAL A 168 1.50 1.93 -5.69
C VAL A 168 2.15 3.13 -5.01
N LYS A 169 2.97 2.86 -3.98
CA LYS A 169 3.63 3.88 -3.14
C LYS A 169 4.85 3.31 -2.42
N PRO A 170 5.73 4.16 -1.83
CA PRO A 170 6.93 3.69 -1.13
C PRO A 170 6.67 2.74 0.04
N ASP A 171 5.54 2.89 0.77
CA ASP A 171 5.17 1.98 1.87
C ASP A 171 4.88 0.55 1.38
N ASN A 172 4.45 0.40 0.12
CA ASN A 172 4.02 -0.86 -0.47
C ASN A 172 5.11 -1.51 -1.35
N LEU A 173 6.35 -1.04 -1.25
CA LEU A 173 7.52 -1.61 -1.92
C LEU A 173 8.56 -2.02 -0.88
N VAL A 174 8.76 -3.33 -0.68
CA VAL A 174 9.85 -3.87 0.14
C VAL A 174 11.10 -3.95 -0.73
N MET A 175 12.17 -3.32 -0.24
CA MET A 175 13.44 -3.26 -0.98
C MET A 175 14.22 -4.56 -0.83
N GLY A 176 14.61 -5.12 -1.96
CA GLY A 176 15.33 -6.39 -2.08
C GLY A 176 15.81 -6.59 -3.51
N ALA A 177 16.29 -7.79 -3.82
CA ALA A 177 16.72 -8.18 -5.16
C ALA A 177 15.98 -9.46 -5.61
N PRO A 178 14.85 -9.33 -6.29
CA PRO A 178 14.17 -8.10 -6.73
C PRO A 178 13.38 -7.40 -5.60
N PRO A 179 12.96 -6.13 -5.79
CA PRO A 179 12.00 -5.48 -4.89
C PRO A 179 10.65 -6.19 -4.95
N ARG A 180 9.83 -6.04 -3.91
CA ARG A 180 8.54 -6.73 -3.81
C ARG A 180 7.40 -5.74 -3.57
N LEU A 181 6.39 -5.82 -4.43
CA LEU A 181 5.14 -5.07 -4.30
C LEU A 181 4.21 -5.82 -3.34
N ILE A 182 3.73 -5.13 -2.32
CA ILE A 182 2.90 -5.65 -1.23
C ILE A 182 1.58 -4.88 -1.11
N ASP A 183 0.66 -5.39 -0.27
CA ASP A 183 -0.63 -4.79 0.10
C ASP A 183 -1.63 -4.62 -1.05
N PHE A 184 -2.33 -5.71 -1.35
CA PHE A 184 -3.39 -5.78 -2.37
C PHE A 184 -4.80 -5.50 -1.82
N SER A 185 -4.92 -4.89 -0.63
CA SER A 185 -6.21 -4.66 0.04
C SER A 185 -7.19 -3.81 -0.77
N VAL A 186 -6.67 -2.87 -1.56
CA VAL A 186 -7.49 -2.01 -2.44
C VAL A 186 -7.46 -2.43 -3.90
N SER A 187 -6.65 -3.44 -4.26
CA SER A 187 -6.56 -3.95 -5.62
C SER A 187 -7.88 -4.53 -6.12
N ARG A 188 -8.15 -4.39 -7.42
CA ARG A 188 -9.42 -4.79 -8.04
C ARG A 188 -9.19 -5.43 -9.41
N ALA A 189 -10.11 -6.33 -9.78
CA ALA A 189 -10.28 -6.67 -11.19
C ALA A 189 -10.69 -5.41 -11.99
N LEU A 190 -10.20 -5.26 -13.21
CA LEU A 190 -10.46 -4.08 -14.07
C LEU A 190 -11.93 -3.75 -14.19
N ALA A 191 -12.78 -4.76 -14.43
CA ALA A 191 -14.23 -4.57 -14.51
C ALA A 191 -14.86 -4.02 -13.22
N SER A 192 -14.27 -4.34 -12.06
CA SER A 192 -14.72 -3.84 -10.76
C SER A 192 -14.14 -2.47 -10.45
N ALA A 193 -12.90 -2.20 -10.85
CA ALA A 193 -12.25 -0.90 -10.70
C ALA A 193 -13.03 0.21 -11.42
N ALA A 194 -13.48 -0.06 -12.64
CA ALA A 194 -14.30 0.86 -13.43
C ALA A 194 -15.61 1.29 -12.74
N ARG A 195 -16.14 0.48 -11.82
CA ARG A 195 -17.40 0.73 -11.08
C ARG A 195 -17.19 1.44 -9.74
N LEU A 196 -15.96 1.64 -9.29
CA LEU A 196 -15.70 2.35 -8.04
C LEU A 196 -16.24 3.78 -8.13
N ARG A 197 -16.91 4.24 -7.08
CA ARG A 197 -17.50 5.60 -7.02
C ARG A 197 -16.73 6.52 -6.07
N LYS A 198 -15.99 5.96 -5.10
CA LYS A 198 -15.26 6.73 -4.12
C LYS A 198 -13.76 6.71 -4.44
N PRO A 199 -13.01 7.75 -4.08
CA PRO A 199 -11.56 7.73 -4.13
C PRO A 199 -10.99 6.53 -3.37
N VAL A 200 -9.98 5.87 -3.95
CA VAL A 200 -9.32 4.71 -3.36
C VAL A 200 -7.82 4.81 -3.61
N GLY A 201 -7.02 4.53 -2.59
CA GLY A 201 -5.57 4.66 -2.60
C GLY A 201 -5.07 5.69 -1.58
N THR A 202 -3.81 6.09 -1.69
CA THR A 202 -3.15 7.07 -0.83
C THR A 202 -3.05 8.42 -1.54
N ASP A 203 -3.68 9.46 -1.00
CA ASP A 203 -3.91 10.78 -1.63
C ASP A 203 -2.72 11.30 -2.45
N ALA A 204 -1.48 11.17 -1.94
CA ALA A 204 -0.27 11.73 -2.57
C ALA A 204 0.22 10.95 -3.79
N TYR A 205 -0.25 9.73 -3.99
CA TYR A 205 0.17 8.80 -5.06
C TYR A 205 -0.98 8.42 -5.99
N MET A 206 -2.21 8.90 -5.68
CA MET A 206 -3.39 8.65 -6.49
C MET A 206 -3.34 9.40 -7.81
N ALA A 207 -3.68 8.73 -8.89
CA ALA A 207 -3.88 9.36 -10.19
C ALA A 207 -5.10 10.29 -10.17
N PRO A 208 -5.16 11.33 -11.04
CA PRO A 208 -6.29 12.25 -11.11
C PRO A 208 -7.65 11.55 -11.21
N GLU A 209 -7.76 10.49 -12.01
CA GLU A 209 -8.99 9.69 -12.17
C GLU A 209 -9.33 8.84 -10.93
N GLN A 210 -8.38 8.59 -10.00
CA GLN A 210 -8.66 8.02 -8.68
C GLN A 210 -9.21 9.06 -7.73
N CYS A 211 -8.74 10.30 -7.82
CA CYS A 211 -9.16 11.42 -6.97
C CYS A 211 -10.55 11.92 -7.33
N ASP A 212 -10.83 12.03 -8.64
CA ASP A 212 -12.10 12.49 -9.20
C ASP A 212 -12.62 11.49 -10.24
N ARG A 213 -13.67 10.77 -9.88
CA ARG A 213 -14.27 9.70 -10.70
C ARG A 213 -15.01 10.22 -11.93
N SER A 214 -15.23 11.52 -12.06
CA SER A 214 -15.76 12.13 -13.28
C SER A 214 -14.78 12.16 -14.45
N ARG A 215 -13.46 11.99 -14.16
CA ARG A 215 -12.37 12.02 -15.14
C ARG A 215 -12.16 10.72 -15.92
N GLY A 216 -12.93 9.68 -15.65
CA GLY A 216 -12.84 8.45 -16.42
C GLY A 216 -12.77 7.17 -15.59
N ALA A 217 -12.63 6.05 -16.28
CA ALA A 217 -12.53 4.74 -15.67
C ALA A 217 -11.12 4.49 -15.11
N LEU A 218 -11.05 3.80 -13.96
CA LEU A 218 -9.78 3.33 -13.41
C LEU A 218 -9.25 2.18 -14.25
N GLY A 219 -7.96 2.26 -14.54
CA GLY A 219 -7.24 1.26 -15.32
C GLY A 219 -5.75 1.18 -14.96
N PRO A 220 -4.97 0.41 -15.72
CA PRO A 220 -3.52 0.23 -15.49
C PRO A 220 -2.71 1.54 -15.51
N ALA A 221 -3.19 2.58 -16.21
CA ALA A 221 -2.55 3.88 -16.25
C ALA A 221 -2.54 4.58 -14.86
N ALA A 222 -3.48 4.24 -13.96
CA ALA A 222 -3.48 4.73 -12.59
C ALA A 222 -2.29 4.18 -11.79
N ASP A 223 -1.95 2.90 -11.97
CA ASP A 223 -0.79 2.29 -11.33
C ASP A 223 0.54 2.85 -11.85
N VAL A 224 0.59 3.18 -13.16
CA VAL A 224 1.75 3.87 -13.76
C VAL A 224 1.96 5.24 -13.15
N PHE A 225 0.88 6.01 -12.94
CA PHE A 225 0.95 7.29 -12.23
C PHE A 225 1.48 7.11 -10.79
N GLY A 226 0.94 6.13 -10.03
CA GLY A 226 1.41 5.80 -8.69
C GLY A 226 2.90 5.43 -8.65
N LEU A 227 3.38 4.68 -9.66
CA LEU A 227 4.79 4.38 -9.82
C LEU A 227 5.60 5.65 -10.12
N GLY A 228 5.14 6.52 -11.03
CA GLY A 228 5.78 7.80 -11.34
C GLY A 228 5.92 8.67 -10.09
N ALA A 229 4.87 8.81 -9.29
CA ALA A 229 4.89 9.55 -8.02
C ALA A 229 5.84 8.93 -6.98
N THR A 230 5.93 7.59 -6.97
CA THR A 230 6.87 6.83 -6.13
C THR A 230 8.32 7.08 -6.54
N LEU A 231 8.64 7.00 -7.83
CA LEU A 231 9.98 7.26 -8.35
C LEU A 231 10.39 8.73 -8.14
N TYR A 232 9.45 9.67 -8.35
CA TYR A 232 9.68 11.07 -8.04
C TYR A 232 10.07 11.26 -6.57
N ARG A 233 9.29 10.68 -5.63
CA ARG A 233 9.57 10.72 -4.19
C ARG A 233 10.93 10.09 -3.85
N ALA A 234 11.25 8.98 -4.47
CA ALA A 234 12.52 8.29 -4.26
C ALA A 234 13.74 9.09 -4.75
N LEU A 235 13.59 9.83 -5.86
CA LEU A 235 14.64 10.71 -6.42
C LEU A 235 14.87 11.98 -5.62
N THR A 236 13.79 12.58 -5.12
CA THR A 236 13.84 13.96 -4.59
C THR A 236 13.75 14.01 -3.06
N GLY A 237 13.18 12.99 -2.44
CA GLY A 237 12.74 13.03 -1.05
C GLY A 237 11.44 13.80 -0.85
N GLU A 238 10.86 14.39 -1.90
CA GLU A 238 9.66 15.22 -1.85
C GLU A 238 8.50 14.62 -2.65
N ARG A 239 7.28 15.10 -2.44
CA ARG A 239 6.11 14.71 -3.24
C ARG A 239 6.09 15.46 -4.56
N ALA A 240 5.71 14.76 -5.64
CA ALA A 240 5.55 15.37 -6.95
C ALA A 240 4.51 16.51 -6.95
N PHE A 241 3.48 16.40 -6.14
CA PHE A 241 2.41 17.37 -5.97
C PHE A 241 2.32 17.79 -4.50
N PRO A 242 3.08 18.81 -4.07
CA PRO A 242 3.04 19.33 -2.71
C PRO A 242 1.65 19.84 -2.35
N ARG A 243 1.18 19.52 -1.18
CA ARG A 243 -0.14 19.90 -0.67
C ARG A 243 0.01 20.84 0.51
N PRO A 244 -0.80 21.94 0.57
CA PRO A 244 -0.83 22.82 1.74
C PRO A 244 -1.22 22.05 3.02
N GLU A 245 -0.76 22.55 4.14
CA GLU A 245 -1.16 22.03 5.45
C GLU A 245 -2.68 22.17 5.63
N GLY A 246 -3.32 21.19 6.26
CA GLY A 246 -4.78 21.18 6.44
C GLY A 246 -5.62 20.84 5.19
N ALA A 247 -5.04 20.86 3.99
CA ALA A 247 -5.76 20.62 2.73
C ALA A 247 -6.42 19.21 2.64
N ARG A 248 -6.01 18.25 3.47
CA ARG A 248 -6.57 16.88 3.47
C ARG A 248 -8.05 16.83 3.80
N SER A 249 -8.54 17.76 4.60
CA SER A 249 -9.95 17.89 4.99
C SER A 249 -10.73 18.89 4.12
N SER A 250 -10.10 19.48 3.10
CA SER A 250 -10.76 20.42 2.20
C SER A 250 -11.89 19.75 1.42
N ALA A 251 -13.02 20.45 1.30
CA ALA A 251 -14.12 20.06 0.41
C ALA A 251 -13.77 20.30 -1.07
N ASP A 252 -12.87 21.26 -1.35
CA ASP A 252 -12.34 21.49 -2.69
C ASP A 252 -11.37 20.36 -3.06
N LEU A 253 -11.75 19.57 -4.06
CA LEU A 253 -10.94 18.46 -4.54
C LEU A 253 -9.60 18.93 -5.11
N ALA A 254 -9.51 20.09 -5.75
CA ALA A 254 -8.26 20.60 -6.31
C ALA A 254 -7.27 21.04 -5.22
N VAL A 255 -7.76 21.49 -4.07
CA VAL A 255 -6.95 21.78 -2.88
C VAL A 255 -6.50 20.48 -2.21
N ARG A 256 -7.44 19.51 -2.07
CA ARG A 256 -7.15 18.21 -1.46
C ARG A 256 -6.22 17.35 -2.31
N PHE A 257 -6.38 17.40 -3.63
CA PHE A 257 -5.64 16.62 -4.62
C PHE A 257 -5.01 17.54 -5.66
N PRO A 258 -3.84 18.15 -5.37
CA PRO A 258 -3.20 19.11 -6.28
C PRO A 258 -2.94 18.57 -7.69
N GLN A 259 -2.76 17.25 -7.83
CA GLN A 259 -2.58 16.58 -9.13
C GLN A 259 -3.77 16.73 -10.08
N LEU A 260 -4.93 17.17 -9.61
CA LEU A 260 -6.09 17.47 -10.45
C LEU A 260 -5.88 18.74 -11.31
N SER A 261 -5.07 19.70 -10.84
CA SER A 261 -4.96 21.05 -11.44
C SER A 261 -3.54 21.55 -11.63
N ARG A 262 -2.54 20.92 -10.98
CA ARG A 262 -1.14 21.34 -11.03
C ARG A 262 -0.31 20.37 -11.84
N GLU A 263 0.78 20.86 -12.40
CA GLU A 263 1.86 20.04 -12.93
C GLU A 263 2.75 19.53 -11.78
N PRO A 264 3.44 18.40 -11.96
CA PRO A 264 4.41 17.93 -10.97
C PRO A 264 5.52 18.97 -10.79
N ALA A 265 6.05 19.09 -9.58
CA ALA A 265 7.19 19.94 -9.34
C ALA A 265 8.40 19.47 -10.20
N PRO A 266 9.26 20.39 -10.67
CA PRO A 266 10.37 20.01 -11.56
C PRO A 266 11.35 19.08 -10.84
N LEU A 267 11.87 18.09 -11.56
CA LEU A 267 12.93 17.22 -11.07
C LEU A 267 14.28 17.99 -10.98
N PRO A 268 15.17 17.59 -10.06
CA PRO A 268 16.49 18.20 -9.95
C PRO A 268 17.27 18.16 -11.27
N ARG A 269 17.98 19.22 -11.61
CA ARG A 269 18.78 19.33 -12.87
C ARG A 269 19.83 18.22 -13.05
N ARG A 270 20.25 17.57 -11.95
CA ARG A 270 21.20 16.45 -11.97
C ARG A 270 20.55 15.13 -12.42
N THR A 271 19.21 15.07 -12.52
CA THR A 271 18.52 13.88 -13.01
C THR A 271 18.79 13.74 -14.51
N PRO A 272 19.22 12.57 -15.02
CA PRO A 272 19.39 12.37 -16.46
C PRO A 272 18.10 12.67 -17.22
N ALA A 273 18.23 13.35 -18.38
CA ALA A 273 17.07 13.83 -19.13
C ALA A 273 16.05 12.72 -19.43
N ALA A 274 16.52 11.57 -19.91
CA ALA A 274 15.65 10.43 -20.22
C ALA A 274 14.83 9.94 -19.00
N VAL A 275 15.43 9.95 -17.80
CA VAL A 275 14.75 9.57 -16.55
C VAL A 275 13.74 10.66 -16.15
N ALA A 276 14.12 11.92 -16.27
CA ALA A 276 13.24 13.05 -15.94
C ALA A 276 12.02 13.09 -16.87
N GLU A 277 12.22 12.91 -18.15
CA GLU A 277 11.15 12.85 -19.17
C GLU A 277 10.21 11.68 -18.91
N LEU A 278 10.75 10.49 -18.65
CA LEU A 278 9.95 9.30 -18.34
C LEU A 278 9.09 9.50 -17.09
N VAL A 279 9.70 9.93 -15.98
CA VAL A 279 8.96 10.15 -14.73
C VAL A 279 7.89 11.22 -14.88
N THR A 280 8.19 12.30 -15.64
CA THR A 280 7.21 13.35 -15.93
C THR A 280 6.06 12.82 -16.80
N ALA A 281 6.35 12.03 -17.83
CA ALA A 281 5.32 11.39 -18.67
C ALA A 281 4.42 10.45 -17.88
N MET A 282 4.99 9.67 -16.94
CA MET A 282 4.20 8.81 -16.03
C MET A 282 3.22 9.62 -15.16
N LEU A 283 3.55 10.87 -14.86
CA LEU A 283 2.74 11.79 -14.05
C LEU A 283 1.78 12.66 -14.89
N ALA A 284 1.65 12.39 -16.18
CA ALA A 284 0.69 13.10 -17.05
C ALA A 284 -0.72 13.01 -16.46
N ARG A 285 -1.46 14.12 -16.61
CA ARG A 285 -2.81 14.25 -16.01
C ARG A 285 -3.79 13.28 -16.64
N GLU A 286 -3.79 13.21 -17.98
CA GLU A 286 -4.68 12.32 -18.73
C GLU A 286 -4.09 10.91 -18.80
N PRO A 287 -4.89 9.85 -18.50
CA PRO A 287 -4.41 8.47 -18.52
C PRO A 287 -3.82 8.03 -19.87
N GLY A 288 -4.36 8.56 -20.99
CA GLY A 288 -3.92 8.23 -22.35
C GLY A 288 -2.56 8.79 -22.73
N ASP A 289 -2.09 9.83 -22.03
CA ASP A 289 -0.79 10.48 -22.27
C ASP A 289 0.34 9.79 -21.50
N ARG A 290 0.02 8.87 -20.61
CA ARG A 290 1.00 8.11 -19.82
C ARG A 290 1.54 6.93 -20.62
N PRO A 291 2.84 6.61 -20.48
CA PRO A 291 3.37 5.37 -21.04
C PRO A 291 2.69 4.17 -20.40
N THR A 292 2.54 3.09 -21.13
CA THR A 292 2.17 1.80 -20.57
C THR A 292 3.30 1.26 -19.68
N ALA A 293 2.98 0.36 -18.75
CA ALA A 293 4.01 -0.26 -17.92
C ALA A 293 5.09 -0.99 -18.75
N ALA A 294 4.72 -1.59 -19.89
CA ALA A 294 5.68 -2.19 -20.83
C ALA A 294 6.61 -1.15 -21.46
N GLN A 295 6.11 0.04 -21.82
CA GLN A 295 6.93 1.12 -22.35
C GLN A 295 7.87 1.69 -21.26
N VAL A 296 7.43 1.74 -20.00
CA VAL A 296 8.32 2.10 -18.86
C VAL A 296 9.47 1.11 -18.75
N VAL A 297 9.21 -0.20 -18.83
CA VAL A 297 10.27 -1.23 -18.82
C VAL A 297 11.22 -1.02 -20.00
N ALA A 298 10.72 -0.87 -21.20
CA ALA A 298 11.53 -0.68 -22.43
C ALA A 298 12.40 0.60 -22.36
N ALA A 299 11.90 1.67 -21.74
CA ALA A 299 12.66 2.91 -21.57
C ALA A 299 13.76 2.80 -20.50
N LEU A 300 13.55 2.00 -19.45
CA LEU A 300 14.52 1.83 -18.36
C LEU A 300 15.57 0.75 -18.65
N GLU A 301 15.25 -0.28 -19.44
CA GLU A 301 16.13 -1.43 -19.70
C GLU A 301 17.52 -1.01 -20.21
N PRO A 302 17.69 -0.16 -21.25
CA PRO A 302 18.99 0.24 -21.75
C PRO A 302 19.80 1.01 -20.69
N VAL A 303 19.13 1.87 -19.91
CA VAL A 303 19.79 2.66 -18.85
C VAL A 303 20.24 1.76 -17.69
N VAL A 304 19.46 0.76 -17.32
CA VAL A 304 19.81 -0.25 -16.32
C VAL A 304 20.97 -1.12 -16.79
N ALA A 305 21.03 -1.45 -18.08
CA ALA A 305 22.12 -2.26 -18.66
C ALA A 305 23.49 -1.56 -18.60
N GLU A 306 23.50 -0.23 -18.62
CA GLU A 306 24.71 0.61 -18.50
C GLU A 306 25.17 0.81 -17.05
N LEU A 307 24.34 0.48 -16.06
CA LEU A 307 24.72 0.62 -14.65
C LEU A 307 25.91 -0.29 -14.33
N PRO A 308 26.85 0.19 -13.50
CA PRO A 308 27.96 -0.64 -13.04
C PRO A 308 27.42 -1.93 -12.39
N ARG A 309 27.78 -3.09 -12.95
CA ARG A 309 27.36 -4.42 -12.43
C ARG A 309 27.98 -4.74 -11.05
N ARG A 310 28.27 -3.73 -10.24
CA ARG A 310 28.77 -3.86 -8.86
C ARG A 310 27.66 -4.07 -7.85
N PHE A 311 26.68 -4.90 -8.19
CA PHE A 311 25.80 -5.47 -7.17
C PHE A 311 26.49 -6.70 -6.59
N VAL A 312 27.59 -6.49 -5.88
CA VAL A 312 28.17 -7.52 -5.01
C VAL A 312 27.50 -7.34 -3.65
N LEU A 313 26.38 -8.03 -3.43
CA LEU A 313 25.93 -8.34 -2.09
C LEU A 313 27.10 -8.96 -1.31
N GLY A 314 27.70 -8.18 -0.41
CA GLY A 314 28.46 -8.71 0.70
C GLY A 314 29.79 -9.41 0.37
N ARG A 315 30.71 -8.77 -0.37
CA ARG A 315 32.13 -9.15 -0.34
C ARG A 315 33.03 -8.02 0.12
N ARG A 316 32.86 -7.57 1.36
CA ARG A 316 34.01 -7.11 2.15
C ARG A 316 34.23 -8.14 3.24
N GLY A 317 35.23 -9.04 3.05
CA GLY A 317 35.79 -9.77 4.17
C GLY A 317 35.96 -11.27 4.11
N TRP A 318 35.46 -11.99 3.09
CA TRP A 318 35.83 -13.40 3.01
C TRP A 318 37.11 -13.56 2.15
N ARG A 319 38.27 -13.75 2.82
CA ARG A 319 39.45 -14.33 2.21
C ARG A 319 39.50 -15.81 2.59
N PRO A 320 39.59 -16.77 1.63
CA PRO A 320 39.90 -18.14 1.99
C PRO A 320 41.27 -18.15 2.66
N GLN A 321 41.35 -18.67 3.87
CA GLN A 321 42.62 -19.04 4.46
C GLN A 321 43.16 -20.21 3.63
N ARG A 322 44.38 -20.06 3.14
CA ARG A 322 45.16 -21.14 2.52
C ARG A 322 45.65 -22.08 3.60
#